data_444457f53677bf768afc3d3e5a635170
#
_entry.id   444457f53677bf768afc3d3e5a635170
#
_cell.length_a   1.000
_cell.length_b   1.000
_cell.length_c   1.000
_cell.angle_alpha   90.00
_cell.angle_beta   90.00
_cell.angle_gamma   90.00
#
_symmetry.space_group_name_H-M   'P 1'
#
loop_
_entity.id
_entity.type
_entity.pdbx_description
1 polymer ?
#
loop_
_entity_poly.entity_id
_entity_poly.type
_entity_poly.pdbx_seq_one_letter_code
_entity_poly.pdbx_strand_id
1 'polypeptide(L)'
;MTKNQGIHKVDSNIKNKIVALHNGGKTYREIGEILGLATGTVKTHYYLATGQSSYKIPESPYPRYDEPPVIQGDALIIPDAEIPFHHAEFINRVLDLADAWGIRTMISAGDLLHFDSLSGWEPNWAVKPNGGLSEKDEKRLMDVAMTLPKNHQQRLIDTVVDIGGAVEEHGFSGEMHHARKALTALNGCFDSLVWVLGNHEGRLLRAINSPVEPSELLNMMRLEEGKWRIAPYYYCMLETEQGTYRITHPKSAANGTARTLCSQYFQHVIMGHSHKMFFDFDPSGKYYAIQAGHCVDEDRLAYCAQRDAKRDSHKLGAVIVRGGYPYLLHELIDWERMKKL
;
A
#
# COMPACT_ATOMS: atom_id res chain seq x y z
N MET A 1 41.47 41.08 5.83
CA MET A 1 42.34 40.40 4.87
C MET A 1 42.91 39.14 5.53
N THR A 2 42.22 38.03 5.44
CA THR A 2 42.65 36.74 5.98
C THR A 2 43.35 35.98 4.86
N LYS A 3 44.63 35.72 4.99
CA LYS A 3 45.46 34.98 4.05
C LYS A 3 44.95 33.54 3.93
N ASN A 4 44.50 33.15 2.74
CA ASN A 4 44.39 31.75 2.33
C ASN A 4 45.79 31.13 2.39
N GLN A 5 46.06 30.34 3.42
CA GLN A 5 47.26 29.50 3.45
C GLN A 5 47.01 28.34 2.48
N GLY A 6 47.73 28.38 1.36
CA GLY A 6 47.72 27.35 0.34
C GLY A 6 48.02 25.97 0.92
N ILE A 7 47.26 24.97 0.44
CA ILE A 7 47.57 23.56 0.67
C ILE A 7 48.99 23.30 0.16
N HIS A 8 49.98 23.16 1.07
CA HIS A 8 51.32 22.78 0.70
C HIS A 8 51.28 21.45 -0.05
N LYS A 9 51.65 21.45 -1.34
CA LYS A 9 51.88 20.23 -2.11
C LYS A 9 52.99 19.44 -1.42
N VAL A 10 52.59 18.44 -0.63
CA VAL A 10 53.51 17.49 -0.03
C VAL A 10 54.00 16.56 -1.13
N ASP A 11 55.33 16.46 -1.28
CA ASP A 11 56.01 15.60 -2.25
C ASP A 11 55.54 14.15 -2.13
N SER A 12 55.47 13.44 -3.26
CA SER A 12 55.08 12.02 -3.33
C SER A 12 55.94 11.13 -2.41
N ASN A 13 57.20 11.49 -2.22
CA ASN A 13 58.14 10.81 -1.33
C ASN A 13 57.70 10.92 0.15
N ILE A 14 57.18 12.06 0.57
CA ILE A 14 56.69 12.26 1.94
C ILE A 14 55.40 11.48 2.16
N LYS A 15 54.50 11.38 1.15
CA LYS A 15 53.27 10.55 1.22
C LYS A 15 53.58 9.09 1.45
N ASN A 16 54.58 8.56 0.71
CA ASN A 16 55.04 7.18 0.85
C ASN A 16 55.66 6.92 2.23
N LYS A 17 56.41 7.86 2.78
CA LYS A 17 56.95 7.77 4.14
C LYS A 17 55.87 7.76 5.20
N ILE A 18 54.84 8.60 5.07
CA ILE A 18 53.66 8.60 5.97
C ILE A 18 53.01 7.22 6.01
N VAL A 19 52.75 6.63 4.85
CA VAL A 19 52.14 5.30 4.75
C VAL A 19 53.04 4.23 5.38
N ALA A 20 54.35 4.24 5.07
CA ALA A 20 55.29 3.26 5.61
C ALA A 20 55.41 3.34 7.16
N LEU A 21 55.49 4.55 7.71
CA LEU A 21 55.56 4.75 9.15
C LEU A 21 54.27 4.33 9.86
N HIS A 22 53.10 4.61 9.26
CA HIS A 22 51.84 4.19 9.81
C HIS A 22 51.65 2.68 9.77
N ASN A 23 52.01 2.03 8.68
CA ASN A 23 52.02 0.57 8.56
C ASN A 23 53.01 -0.10 9.51
N GLY A 24 54.08 0.64 9.90
CA GLY A 24 55.00 0.24 10.94
C GLY A 24 54.54 0.48 12.38
N GLY A 25 53.26 0.83 12.57
CA GLY A 25 52.60 0.97 13.88
C GLY A 25 52.75 2.36 14.52
N LYS A 26 53.27 3.36 13.81
CA LYS A 26 53.37 4.74 14.35
C LYS A 26 52.00 5.45 14.27
N THR A 27 51.66 6.20 15.31
CA THR A 27 50.45 7.05 15.31
C THR A 27 50.66 8.29 14.42
N TYR A 28 49.59 8.89 13.95
CA TYR A 28 49.64 10.11 13.13
C TYR A 28 50.37 11.27 13.85
N ARG A 29 50.34 11.31 15.17
CA ARG A 29 51.04 12.28 15.97
C ARG A 29 52.56 12.05 15.92
N GLU A 30 53.02 10.84 16.18
CA GLU A 30 54.45 10.47 16.11
C GLU A 30 55.00 10.69 14.69
N ILE A 31 54.23 10.37 13.66
CA ILE A 31 54.61 10.61 12.26
C ILE A 31 54.75 12.11 12.00
N GLY A 32 53.86 12.91 12.57
CA GLY A 32 53.95 14.38 12.50
C GLY A 32 55.23 14.92 13.15
N GLU A 33 55.58 14.40 14.30
CA GLU A 33 56.83 14.76 15.02
C GLU A 33 58.07 14.35 14.22
N ILE A 34 58.07 13.14 13.63
CA ILE A 34 59.19 12.63 12.81
C ILE A 34 59.39 13.44 11.52
N LEU A 35 58.31 13.84 10.87
CA LEU A 35 58.35 14.50 9.56
C LEU A 35 58.21 16.03 9.61
N GLY A 36 58.10 16.62 10.82
CA GLY A 36 57.88 18.05 10.99
C GLY A 36 56.55 18.55 10.42
N LEU A 37 55.51 17.71 10.45
CA LEU A 37 54.19 18.00 9.91
C LEU A 37 53.12 18.06 11.00
N ALA A 38 52.11 18.89 10.81
CA ALA A 38 50.96 18.87 11.70
C ALA A 38 50.23 17.51 11.58
N THR A 39 49.74 16.99 12.71
CA THR A 39 49.03 15.71 12.77
C THR A 39 47.86 15.63 11.76
N GLY A 40 47.09 16.72 11.58
CA GLY A 40 46.00 16.82 10.58
C GLY A 40 46.52 16.69 9.14
N THR A 41 47.71 17.28 8.85
CA THR A 41 48.37 17.16 7.53
C THR A 41 48.77 15.71 7.25
N VAL A 42 49.39 15.04 8.23
CA VAL A 42 49.76 13.62 8.14
C VAL A 42 48.53 12.75 7.85
N LYS A 43 47.47 12.93 8.61
CA LYS A 43 46.20 12.19 8.47
C LYS A 43 45.61 12.39 7.07
N THR A 44 45.52 13.63 6.59
CA THR A 44 45.01 13.94 5.24
C THR A 44 45.86 13.26 4.15
N HIS A 45 47.18 13.35 4.22
CA HIS A 45 48.05 12.75 3.22
C HIS A 45 48.10 11.24 3.27
N TYR A 46 47.91 10.61 4.45
CA TYR A 46 47.73 9.16 4.56
C TYR A 46 46.48 8.68 3.81
N TYR A 47 45.34 9.32 4.04
CA TYR A 47 44.11 8.97 3.37
C TYR A 47 44.16 9.22 1.85
N LEU A 48 44.79 10.33 1.43
CA LEU A 48 45.00 10.60 0.00
C LEU A 48 45.93 9.59 -0.67
N ALA A 49 46.92 9.06 0.05
CA ALA A 49 47.87 8.08 -0.47
C ALA A 49 47.31 6.64 -0.51
N THR A 50 46.47 6.28 0.47
CA THR A 50 45.93 4.93 0.61
C THR A 50 44.55 4.76 -0.05
N GLY A 51 43.92 5.86 -0.51
CA GLY A 51 42.54 5.83 -0.99
C GLY A 51 41.51 5.53 0.10
N GLN A 52 41.96 5.44 1.36
CA GLN A 52 41.05 5.22 2.49
C GLN A 52 40.37 6.54 2.88
N SER A 53 39.04 6.53 2.97
CA SER A 53 38.34 7.68 3.56
C SER A 53 38.43 7.62 5.09
N SER A 54 38.78 8.77 5.72
CA SER A 54 38.79 8.88 7.18
C SER A 54 37.39 8.82 7.78
N TYR A 55 36.36 8.93 6.95
CA TYR A 55 34.97 8.95 7.31
C TYR A 55 34.22 7.94 6.48
N LYS A 56 34.32 6.66 6.83
CA LYS A 56 33.32 5.68 6.37
C LYS A 56 32.13 5.82 7.30
N ILE A 57 31.07 6.37 6.77
CA ILE A 57 29.77 6.26 7.42
C ILE A 57 29.42 4.76 7.39
N PRO A 58 29.19 4.12 8.54
CA PRO A 58 28.77 2.71 8.53
C PRO A 58 27.47 2.57 7.74
N GLU A 59 27.32 1.44 7.07
CA GLU A 59 26.04 1.11 6.46
C GLU A 59 24.95 1.04 7.53
N SER A 60 23.75 1.45 7.15
CA SER A 60 22.60 1.34 8.03
C SER A 60 22.36 -0.14 8.41
N PRO A 61 22.18 -0.48 9.70
CA PRO A 61 21.83 -1.84 10.10
C PRO A 61 20.38 -2.21 9.75
N TYR A 62 19.58 -1.24 9.29
CA TYR A 62 18.18 -1.48 8.94
C TYR A 62 18.09 -2.03 7.52
N PRO A 63 17.21 -3.01 7.29
CA PRO A 63 16.97 -3.53 5.95
C PRO A 63 16.36 -2.46 5.06
N ARG A 64 16.56 -2.59 3.77
CA ARG A 64 15.82 -1.81 2.78
C ARG A 64 14.40 -2.38 2.68
N TYR A 65 13.44 -1.51 2.43
CA TYR A 65 12.09 -1.96 2.12
C TYR A 65 12.07 -2.63 0.73
N ASP A 66 11.19 -3.60 0.59
CA ASP A 66 10.95 -4.27 -0.68
C ASP A 66 10.34 -3.31 -1.71
N GLU A 67 10.47 -3.66 -2.98
CA GLU A 67 9.80 -2.94 -4.08
C GLU A 67 8.28 -3.19 -4.02
N PRO A 68 7.44 -2.20 -4.43
CA PRO A 68 6.02 -2.44 -4.56
C PRO A 68 5.73 -3.51 -5.63
N PRO A 69 4.61 -4.25 -5.52
CA PRO A 69 4.23 -5.18 -6.56
C PRO A 69 4.13 -4.51 -7.92
N VAL A 70 4.75 -5.13 -8.93
CA VAL A 70 4.63 -4.76 -10.33
C VAL A 70 3.79 -5.80 -11.05
N ILE A 71 2.76 -5.36 -11.75
CA ILE A 71 1.82 -6.16 -12.52
C ILE A 71 2.01 -5.80 -13.99
N GLN A 72 1.89 -6.79 -14.88
CA GLN A 72 2.05 -6.62 -16.31
C GLN A 72 0.72 -6.76 -17.04
N GLY A 73 0.49 -5.93 -18.05
CA GLY A 73 -0.61 -6.08 -19.01
C GLY A 73 -1.94 -5.47 -18.57
N ASP A 74 -3.03 -6.12 -18.94
CA ASP A 74 -4.38 -5.62 -18.74
C ASP A 74 -4.90 -5.96 -17.35
N ALA A 75 -5.66 -5.05 -16.74
CA ALA A 75 -6.21 -5.26 -15.41
C ALA A 75 -7.55 -4.54 -15.18
N LEU A 76 -8.39 -5.13 -14.34
CA LEU A 76 -9.52 -4.46 -13.73
C LEU A 76 -9.06 -3.80 -12.41
N ILE A 77 -9.37 -2.53 -12.23
CA ILE A 77 -9.10 -1.77 -11.01
C ILE A 77 -10.44 -1.50 -10.30
N ILE A 78 -10.59 -2.05 -9.09
CA ILE A 78 -11.75 -1.86 -8.21
C ILE A 78 -11.34 -0.96 -7.05
N PRO A 79 -11.86 0.27 -6.96
CA PRO A 79 -11.64 1.17 -5.83
C PRO A 79 -12.70 0.97 -4.75
N ASP A 80 -12.36 1.17 -3.49
CA ASP A 80 -13.27 1.41 -2.37
C ASP A 80 -14.50 0.49 -2.41
N ALA A 81 -14.28 -0.83 -2.46
CA ALA A 81 -15.37 -1.81 -2.46
C ALA A 81 -15.99 -1.94 -1.06
N GLU A 82 -15.21 -1.69 -0.03
CA GLU A 82 -15.62 -1.66 1.38
C GLU A 82 -16.49 -2.87 1.77
N ILE A 83 -16.07 -4.06 1.34
CA ILE A 83 -16.78 -5.29 1.64
C ILE A 83 -16.93 -5.46 3.17
N PRO A 84 -18.13 -5.80 3.68
CA PRO A 84 -19.29 -6.37 2.97
C PRO A 84 -20.31 -5.35 2.45
N PHE A 85 -20.08 -4.06 2.53
CA PHE A 85 -21.03 -3.01 2.14
C PHE A 85 -20.97 -2.64 0.64
N HIS A 86 -20.37 -3.51 -0.17
CA HIS A 86 -20.18 -3.30 -1.61
C HIS A 86 -21.50 -3.27 -2.39
N HIS A 87 -21.50 -2.50 -3.48
CA HIS A 87 -22.63 -2.45 -4.42
C HIS A 87 -22.59 -3.64 -5.38
N ALA A 88 -23.19 -4.76 -4.97
CA ALA A 88 -23.06 -6.06 -5.64
C ALA A 88 -23.50 -6.01 -7.12
N GLU A 89 -24.61 -5.31 -7.45
CA GLU A 89 -25.10 -5.24 -8.82
C GLU A 89 -24.10 -4.55 -9.75
N PHE A 90 -23.51 -3.42 -9.30
CA PHE A 90 -22.50 -2.70 -10.09
C PHE A 90 -21.25 -3.56 -10.29
N ILE A 91 -20.73 -4.16 -9.21
CA ILE A 91 -19.55 -5.02 -9.29
C ILE A 91 -19.80 -6.20 -10.24
N ASN A 92 -20.95 -6.88 -10.17
CA ASN A 92 -21.25 -7.98 -11.08
C ASN A 92 -21.24 -7.54 -12.54
N ARG A 93 -21.79 -6.38 -12.89
CA ARG A 93 -21.71 -5.84 -14.26
C ARG A 93 -20.26 -5.56 -14.69
N VAL A 94 -19.43 -5.06 -13.78
CA VAL A 94 -18.00 -4.83 -14.03
C VAL A 94 -17.27 -6.15 -14.26
N LEU A 95 -17.56 -7.18 -13.46
CA LEU A 95 -16.98 -8.53 -13.61
C LEU A 95 -17.40 -9.18 -14.92
N ASP A 96 -18.68 -9.10 -15.30
CA ASP A 96 -19.18 -9.59 -16.59
C ASP A 96 -18.45 -8.94 -17.78
N LEU A 97 -18.19 -7.63 -17.70
CA LEU A 97 -17.44 -6.93 -18.74
C LEU A 97 -15.96 -7.36 -18.75
N ALA A 98 -15.35 -7.49 -17.58
CA ALA A 98 -13.97 -7.95 -17.46
C ALA A 98 -13.79 -9.35 -18.07
N ASP A 99 -14.73 -10.27 -17.78
CA ASP A 99 -14.70 -11.61 -18.38
C ASP A 99 -14.90 -11.56 -19.91
N ALA A 100 -15.88 -10.78 -20.39
CA ALA A 100 -16.10 -10.60 -21.82
C ALA A 100 -14.90 -10.03 -22.56
N TRP A 101 -14.08 -9.22 -21.90
CA TRP A 101 -12.85 -8.65 -22.44
C TRP A 101 -11.60 -9.51 -22.18
N GLY A 102 -11.74 -10.66 -21.54
CA GLY A 102 -10.65 -11.55 -21.22
C GLY A 102 -9.67 -11.01 -20.17
N ILE A 103 -10.11 -10.10 -19.31
CA ILE A 103 -9.28 -9.54 -18.23
C ILE A 103 -9.11 -10.60 -17.15
N ARG A 104 -7.87 -10.98 -16.84
CA ARG A 104 -7.54 -12.06 -15.88
C ARG A 104 -6.85 -11.55 -14.62
N THR A 105 -6.61 -10.24 -14.52
CA THR A 105 -5.98 -9.60 -13.36
C THR A 105 -6.92 -8.57 -12.75
N MET A 106 -7.04 -8.58 -11.42
CA MET A 106 -7.76 -7.55 -10.66
C MET A 106 -6.80 -6.87 -9.69
N ILE A 107 -6.92 -5.56 -9.56
CA ILE A 107 -6.21 -4.74 -8.57
C ILE A 107 -7.25 -3.98 -7.76
N SER A 108 -7.28 -4.20 -6.43
CA SER A 108 -8.01 -3.30 -5.54
C SER A 108 -7.18 -2.02 -5.34
N ALA A 109 -7.77 -0.86 -5.55
CA ALA A 109 -7.13 0.44 -5.31
C ALA A 109 -7.26 0.92 -3.85
N GLY A 110 -7.31 -0.01 -2.90
CA GLY A 110 -7.46 0.22 -1.46
C GLY A 110 -8.91 0.17 -0.99
N ASP A 111 -9.08 0.13 0.33
CA ASP A 111 -10.37 0.00 1.00
C ASP A 111 -11.24 -1.12 0.39
N LEU A 112 -10.60 -2.29 0.19
CA LEU A 112 -11.29 -3.49 -0.27
C LEU A 112 -12.23 -4.01 0.82
N LEU A 113 -11.79 -3.94 2.09
CA LEU A 113 -12.57 -4.31 3.27
C LEU A 113 -12.89 -3.09 4.12
N HIS A 114 -14.07 -3.08 4.72
CA HIS A 114 -14.52 -1.92 5.49
C HIS A 114 -14.02 -1.93 6.94
N PHE A 115 -14.08 -3.07 7.62
CA PHE A 115 -13.78 -3.21 9.05
C PHE A 115 -14.59 -2.23 9.91
N ASP A 116 -15.91 -2.19 9.68
CA ASP A 116 -16.83 -1.30 10.40
C ASP A 116 -16.82 -1.53 11.90
N SER A 117 -16.78 -2.78 12.30
CA SER A 117 -16.68 -3.22 13.68
C SER A 117 -15.43 -2.70 14.43
N LEU A 118 -14.40 -2.28 13.69
CA LEU A 118 -13.17 -1.67 14.21
C LEU A 118 -13.15 -0.15 13.98
N SER A 119 -14.22 0.41 13.41
CA SER A 119 -14.35 1.86 13.25
C SER A 119 -14.68 2.51 14.60
N GLY A 120 -14.31 3.77 14.77
CA GLY A 120 -14.71 4.56 15.95
C GLY A 120 -16.18 5.06 15.88
N TRP A 121 -16.95 4.56 14.92
CA TRP A 121 -18.32 4.94 14.65
C TRP A 121 -19.27 3.86 15.16
N GLU A 122 -19.94 4.11 16.27
CA GLU A 122 -21.00 3.22 16.74
C GLU A 122 -22.27 3.51 15.93
N PRO A 123 -22.84 2.52 15.25
CA PRO A 123 -24.16 2.70 14.62
C PRO A 123 -25.19 2.93 15.72
N ASN A 124 -25.85 4.08 15.71
CA ASN A 124 -26.90 4.44 16.70
C ASN A 124 -28.10 3.48 16.71
N TRP A 125 -28.18 2.57 15.76
CA TRP A 125 -29.28 1.63 15.56
C TRP A 125 -28.87 0.16 15.71
N ALA A 126 -27.67 -0.10 16.26
CA ALA A 126 -27.26 -1.47 16.54
C ALA A 126 -28.25 -2.12 17.49
N VAL A 127 -29.26 -2.76 16.91
CA VAL A 127 -30.09 -3.72 17.62
C VAL A 127 -29.16 -4.84 18.04
N LYS A 128 -28.94 -4.96 19.34
CA LYS A 128 -28.14 -6.09 19.85
C LYS A 128 -28.84 -7.36 19.40
N PRO A 129 -28.20 -8.20 18.60
CA PRO A 129 -28.78 -9.47 18.22
C PRO A 129 -28.98 -10.30 19.48
N ASN A 130 -30.11 -10.94 19.59
CA ASN A 130 -30.40 -11.85 20.71
C ASN A 130 -29.56 -13.12 20.53
N GLY A 131 -28.43 -13.24 21.19
CA GLY A 131 -27.73 -14.52 21.38
C GLY A 131 -26.28 -14.65 20.90
N GLY A 132 -25.67 -13.62 20.33
CA GLY A 132 -24.25 -13.65 19.96
C GLY A 132 -23.30 -13.13 21.03
N LEU A 133 -22.01 -13.26 20.80
CA LEU A 133 -20.99 -12.60 21.62
C LEU A 133 -21.21 -11.08 21.55
N SER A 134 -21.14 -10.39 22.68
CA SER A 134 -21.17 -8.93 22.64
C SER A 134 -19.92 -8.41 21.93
N GLU A 135 -19.98 -7.25 21.26
CA GLU A 135 -18.81 -6.61 20.64
C GLU A 135 -17.62 -6.50 21.61
N LYS A 136 -17.93 -6.32 22.88
CA LYS A 136 -16.93 -6.29 23.97
C LYS A 136 -16.28 -7.66 24.18
N ASP A 137 -17.03 -8.73 24.02
CA ASP A 137 -16.52 -10.09 24.18
C ASP A 137 -15.79 -10.56 22.93
N GLU A 138 -16.26 -10.17 21.73
CA GLU A 138 -15.53 -10.37 20.47
C GLU A 138 -14.19 -9.63 20.49
N LYS A 139 -14.17 -8.36 20.88
CA LYS A 139 -12.94 -7.59 21.02
C LYS A 139 -12.00 -8.23 22.04
N ARG A 140 -12.51 -8.68 23.17
CA ARG A 140 -11.70 -9.40 24.18
C ARG A 140 -11.14 -10.71 23.62
N LEU A 141 -11.93 -11.47 22.86
CA LEU A 141 -11.47 -12.72 22.25
C LEU A 141 -10.42 -12.45 21.18
N MET A 142 -10.56 -11.39 20.39
CA MET A 142 -9.54 -10.97 19.44
C MET A 142 -8.26 -10.53 20.16
N ASP A 143 -8.37 -9.72 21.21
CA ASP A 143 -7.22 -9.32 22.03
C ASP A 143 -6.50 -10.55 22.62
N VAL A 144 -7.25 -11.54 23.09
CA VAL A 144 -6.69 -12.81 23.58
C VAL A 144 -6.07 -13.61 22.43
N ALA A 145 -6.73 -13.71 21.28
CA ALA A 145 -6.20 -14.41 20.12
C ALA A 145 -4.82 -13.87 19.73
N MET A 146 -4.66 -12.56 19.74
CA MET A 146 -3.40 -11.89 19.35
C MET A 146 -2.27 -12.09 20.36
N THR A 147 -2.56 -12.52 21.58
CA THR A 147 -1.53 -12.86 22.58
C THR A 147 -1.05 -14.32 22.49
N LEU A 148 -1.73 -15.14 21.71
CA LEU A 148 -1.39 -16.56 21.55
C LEU A 148 -0.23 -16.78 20.58
N PRO A 149 0.47 -17.92 20.67
CA PRO A 149 1.42 -18.34 19.66
C PRO A 149 0.77 -18.39 18.26
N LYS A 150 1.50 -18.01 17.22
CA LYS A 150 0.98 -17.86 15.83
C LYS A 150 0.16 -19.07 15.33
N ASN A 151 0.55 -20.29 15.68
CA ASN A 151 -0.15 -21.51 15.32
C ASN A 151 -1.52 -21.71 16.02
N HIS A 152 -1.80 -20.96 17.06
CA HIS A 152 -3.07 -20.99 17.78
C HIS A 152 -3.96 -19.79 17.45
N GLN A 153 -3.37 -18.67 17.04
CA GLN A 153 -4.11 -17.46 16.69
C GLN A 153 -5.13 -17.75 15.58
N GLN A 154 -4.68 -18.37 14.48
CA GLN A 154 -5.55 -18.64 13.34
C GLN A 154 -6.71 -19.57 13.72
N ARG A 155 -6.46 -20.60 14.51
CA ARG A 155 -7.52 -21.52 14.96
C ARG A 155 -8.57 -20.81 15.81
N LEU A 156 -8.15 -19.91 16.71
CA LEU A 156 -9.09 -19.18 17.54
C LEU A 156 -9.89 -18.16 16.71
N ILE A 157 -9.25 -17.44 15.81
CA ILE A 157 -9.93 -16.52 14.87
C ILE A 157 -10.96 -17.30 14.03
N ASP A 158 -10.58 -18.44 13.46
CA ASP A 158 -11.48 -19.27 12.68
C ASP A 158 -12.67 -19.78 13.52
N THR A 159 -12.40 -20.19 14.77
CA THR A 159 -13.46 -20.63 15.69
C THR A 159 -14.42 -19.50 16.03
N VAL A 160 -13.92 -18.30 16.33
CA VAL A 160 -14.74 -17.11 16.63
C VAL A 160 -15.60 -16.74 15.41
N VAL A 161 -15.02 -16.76 14.22
CA VAL A 161 -15.73 -16.45 12.96
C VAL A 161 -16.76 -17.55 12.64
N ASP A 162 -16.43 -18.83 12.85
CA ASP A 162 -17.35 -19.92 12.57
C ASP A 162 -18.53 -19.96 13.58
N ILE A 163 -18.27 -19.63 14.85
CA ILE A 163 -19.33 -19.49 15.87
C ILE A 163 -20.19 -18.25 15.57
N GLY A 164 -19.57 -17.11 15.24
CA GLY A 164 -20.26 -15.89 14.87
C GLY A 164 -21.12 -16.07 13.60
N GLY A 165 -20.55 -16.72 12.57
CA GLY A 165 -21.27 -17.00 11.30
C GLY A 165 -22.51 -17.88 11.45
N ALA A 166 -22.62 -18.62 12.53
CA ALA A 166 -23.84 -19.43 12.83
C ALA A 166 -24.95 -18.62 13.53
N VAL A 167 -24.63 -17.42 14.05
CA VAL A 167 -25.52 -16.71 14.99
C VAL A 167 -25.80 -15.26 14.59
N GLU A 168 -24.93 -14.56 13.83
CA GLU A 168 -25.10 -13.14 13.55
C GLU A 168 -24.66 -12.68 12.15
N GLU A 169 -25.56 -11.93 11.49
CA GLU A 169 -25.27 -11.19 10.26
C GLU A 169 -24.45 -9.89 10.53
N HIS A 170 -24.19 -9.55 11.79
CA HIS A 170 -23.59 -8.29 12.25
C HIS A 170 -22.38 -8.52 13.16
N GLY A 171 -21.57 -7.47 13.37
CA GLY A 171 -20.33 -7.52 14.15
C GLY A 171 -19.14 -8.03 13.36
N PHE A 172 -17.95 -8.09 14.01
CA PHE A 172 -16.71 -8.46 13.35
C PHE A 172 -16.77 -9.84 12.67
N SER A 173 -17.35 -10.84 13.36
CA SER A 173 -17.48 -12.20 12.81
C SER A 173 -18.36 -12.25 11.58
N GLY A 174 -19.51 -11.57 11.60
CA GLY A 174 -20.39 -11.46 10.44
C GLY A 174 -19.74 -10.72 9.29
N GLU A 175 -19.09 -9.61 9.58
CA GLU A 175 -18.32 -8.84 8.59
C GLU A 175 -17.24 -9.71 7.92
N MET A 176 -16.46 -10.46 8.70
CA MET A 176 -15.44 -11.38 8.20
C MET A 176 -16.02 -12.54 7.39
N HIS A 177 -17.17 -13.08 7.81
CA HIS A 177 -17.86 -14.15 7.06
C HIS A 177 -18.29 -13.65 5.68
N HIS A 178 -18.95 -12.52 5.62
CA HIS A 178 -19.40 -11.92 4.36
C HIS A 178 -18.23 -11.48 3.47
N ALA A 179 -17.18 -10.95 4.07
CA ALA A 179 -15.96 -10.58 3.36
C ALA A 179 -15.30 -11.81 2.70
N ARG A 180 -15.11 -12.89 3.43
CA ARG A 180 -14.56 -14.14 2.89
C ARG A 180 -15.41 -14.68 1.73
N LYS A 181 -16.73 -14.65 1.85
CA LYS A 181 -17.65 -15.09 0.78
C LYS A 181 -17.46 -14.27 -0.50
N ALA A 182 -17.40 -12.93 -0.39
CA ALA A 182 -17.20 -12.05 -1.52
C ALA A 182 -15.81 -12.23 -2.15
N LEU A 183 -14.76 -12.33 -1.31
CA LEU A 183 -13.38 -12.55 -1.79
C LEU A 183 -13.22 -13.92 -2.47
N THR A 184 -13.92 -14.95 -1.98
CA THR A 184 -13.97 -16.28 -2.64
C THR A 184 -14.59 -16.16 -4.03
N ALA A 185 -15.65 -15.38 -4.20
CA ALA A 185 -16.25 -15.13 -5.51
C ALA A 185 -15.26 -14.41 -6.45
N LEU A 186 -14.61 -13.36 -5.99
CA LEU A 186 -13.56 -12.66 -6.75
C LEU A 186 -12.40 -13.60 -7.13
N ASN A 187 -11.99 -14.49 -6.20
CA ASN A 187 -10.97 -15.49 -6.45
C ASN A 187 -11.35 -16.43 -7.61
N GLY A 188 -12.63 -16.71 -7.82
CA GLY A 188 -13.10 -17.49 -8.96
C GLY A 188 -13.02 -16.79 -10.31
N CYS A 189 -12.97 -15.45 -10.34
CA CYS A 189 -13.04 -14.65 -11.57
C CYS A 189 -11.68 -14.36 -12.20
N PHE A 190 -10.60 -14.35 -11.44
CA PHE A 190 -9.29 -13.86 -11.88
C PHE A 190 -8.17 -14.88 -11.60
N ASP A 191 -7.12 -14.81 -12.40
CA ASP A 191 -5.90 -15.63 -12.22
C ASP A 191 -4.92 -14.96 -11.25
N SER A 192 -4.93 -13.63 -11.18
CA SER A 192 -4.07 -12.82 -10.30
C SER A 192 -4.85 -11.69 -9.67
N LEU A 193 -4.73 -11.55 -8.35
CA LEU A 193 -5.39 -10.50 -7.60
C LEU A 193 -4.36 -9.74 -6.75
N VAL A 194 -4.40 -8.41 -6.81
CA VAL A 194 -3.53 -7.55 -6.03
C VAL A 194 -4.37 -6.69 -5.12
N TRP A 195 -4.06 -6.73 -3.85
CA TRP A 195 -4.74 -5.95 -2.83
C TRP A 195 -3.83 -4.81 -2.36
N VAL A 196 -4.07 -3.61 -2.85
CA VAL A 196 -3.47 -2.38 -2.32
C VAL A 196 -4.20 -2.06 -1.01
N LEU A 197 -3.46 -1.84 0.05
CA LEU A 197 -4.04 -1.47 1.33
C LEU A 197 -4.59 -0.04 1.27
N GLY A 198 -5.72 0.18 1.93
CA GLY A 198 -6.32 1.49 2.13
C GLY A 198 -6.35 1.90 3.61
N ASN A 199 -7.03 3.00 3.92
CA ASN A 199 -7.12 3.47 5.29
C ASN A 199 -8.06 2.60 6.16
N HIS A 200 -8.99 1.87 5.54
CA HIS A 200 -9.89 0.95 6.25
C HIS A 200 -9.13 -0.31 6.71
N GLU A 201 -8.29 -0.90 5.88
CA GLU A 201 -7.40 -1.96 6.33
C GLU A 201 -6.48 -1.50 7.46
N GLY A 202 -6.10 -0.23 7.46
CA GLY A 202 -5.37 0.39 8.57
C GLY A 202 -6.13 0.39 9.90
N ARG A 203 -7.46 0.21 9.93
CA ARG A 203 -8.23 0.04 11.17
C ARG A 203 -7.85 -1.27 11.85
N LEU A 204 -7.83 -2.37 11.09
CA LEU A 204 -7.39 -3.67 11.59
C LEU A 204 -5.95 -3.62 12.10
N LEU A 205 -5.03 -3.07 11.31
CA LEU A 205 -3.61 -2.97 11.69
C LEU A 205 -3.41 -2.20 13.00
N ARG A 206 -4.18 -1.14 13.22
CA ARG A 206 -4.15 -0.37 14.48
C ARG A 206 -4.79 -1.12 15.63
N ALA A 207 -5.90 -1.83 15.40
CA ALA A 207 -6.60 -2.58 16.45
C ALA A 207 -5.75 -3.72 17.00
N ILE A 208 -4.96 -4.35 16.14
CA ILE A 208 -4.06 -5.45 16.51
C ILE A 208 -2.84 -4.94 17.27
N ASN A 209 -2.46 -3.67 17.13
CA ASN A 209 -1.29 -3.05 17.74
C ASN A 209 0.02 -3.85 17.55
N SER A 210 0.13 -4.56 16.44
CA SER A 210 1.28 -5.39 16.07
C SER A 210 1.52 -5.28 14.56
N PRO A 211 2.77 -5.39 14.11
CA PRO A 211 3.04 -5.58 12.70
C PRO A 211 2.36 -6.86 12.21
N VAL A 212 1.47 -6.73 11.23
CA VAL A 212 0.83 -7.87 10.56
C VAL A 212 1.52 -8.06 9.23
N GLU A 213 2.06 -9.24 9.04
CA GLU A 213 2.63 -9.60 7.75
C GLU A 213 1.52 -9.77 6.70
N PRO A 214 1.77 -9.42 5.43
CA PRO A 214 0.78 -9.60 4.36
C PRO A 214 0.19 -11.01 4.28
N SER A 215 1.01 -12.03 4.51
CA SER A 215 0.60 -13.43 4.55
C SER A 215 -0.40 -13.73 5.68
N GLU A 216 -0.28 -13.07 6.82
CA GLU A 216 -1.21 -13.24 7.95
C GLU A 216 -2.60 -12.68 7.61
N LEU A 217 -2.67 -11.56 6.89
CA LEU A 217 -3.93 -11.01 6.41
C LEU A 217 -4.58 -11.93 5.37
N LEU A 218 -3.80 -12.47 4.42
CA LEU A 218 -4.31 -13.46 3.47
C LEU A 218 -4.83 -14.71 4.16
N ASN A 219 -4.11 -15.24 5.14
CA ASN A 219 -4.53 -16.40 5.92
C ASN A 219 -5.81 -16.10 6.71
N MET A 220 -5.92 -14.93 7.34
CA MET A 220 -7.13 -14.50 8.04
C MET A 220 -8.33 -14.48 7.11
N MET A 221 -8.13 -14.07 5.85
CA MET A 221 -9.18 -14.05 4.82
C MET A 221 -9.35 -15.39 4.09
N ARG A 222 -8.56 -16.43 4.43
CA ARG A 222 -8.53 -17.74 3.76
C ARG A 222 -8.25 -17.62 2.25
N LEU A 223 -7.33 -16.73 1.89
CA LEU A 223 -6.93 -16.48 0.51
C LEU A 223 -5.60 -17.17 0.20
N GLU A 224 -5.46 -17.64 -1.02
CA GLU A 224 -4.26 -18.35 -1.49
C GLU A 224 -3.13 -17.36 -1.77
N GLU A 225 -2.02 -17.51 -1.06
CA GLU A 225 -0.79 -16.79 -1.33
C GLU A 225 -0.23 -17.18 -2.71
N GLY A 226 0.21 -16.18 -3.47
CA GLY A 226 0.65 -16.37 -4.86
C GLY A 226 -0.41 -15.98 -5.88
N LYS A 227 -1.66 -16.39 -5.71
CA LYS A 227 -2.78 -15.86 -6.47
C LYS A 227 -3.18 -14.46 -5.98
N TRP A 228 -3.20 -14.27 -4.66
CA TRP A 228 -3.34 -12.98 -4.02
C TRP A 228 -1.97 -12.43 -3.61
N ARG A 229 -1.74 -11.16 -3.91
CA ARG A 229 -0.58 -10.41 -3.45
C ARG A 229 -1.05 -9.14 -2.76
N ILE A 230 -0.53 -8.86 -1.58
CA ILE A 230 -0.79 -7.59 -0.87
C ILE A 230 0.31 -6.60 -1.21
N ALA A 231 -0.10 -5.38 -1.57
CA ALA A 231 0.80 -4.23 -1.72
C ALA A 231 0.87 -3.47 -0.39
N PRO A 232 2.00 -3.54 0.35
CA PRO A 232 2.08 -2.97 1.69
C PRO A 232 2.25 -1.44 1.71
N TYR A 233 2.37 -0.80 0.54
CA TYR A 233 2.76 0.61 0.41
C TYR A 233 1.62 1.55 0.00
N TYR A 234 0.38 1.17 0.13
CA TYR A 234 -0.77 1.93 -0.38
C TYR A 234 -0.71 2.19 -1.90
N TYR A 235 0.11 1.45 -2.63
CA TYR A 235 0.17 1.48 -4.08
C TYR A 235 0.85 0.24 -4.66
N CYS A 236 0.56 -0.03 -5.93
CA CYS A 236 1.29 -0.95 -6.79
C CYS A 236 1.48 -0.32 -8.17
N MET A 237 2.24 -0.98 -9.02
CA MET A 237 2.51 -0.54 -10.38
C MET A 237 1.87 -1.49 -11.38
N LEU A 238 1.20 -0.95 -12.40
CA LEU A 238 0.71 -1.69 -13.55
C LEU A 238 1.49 -1.20 -14.78
N GLU A 239 2.32 -2.06 -15.34
CA GLU A 239 3.09 -1.76 -16.53
C GLU A 239 2.37 -2.27 -17.78
N THR A 240 2.24 -1.39 -18.77
CA THR A 240 1.58 -1.64 -20.04
C THR A 240 2.45 -1.15 -21.19
N GLU A 241 2.07 -1.48 -22.41
CA GLU A 241 2.76 -0.97 -23.62
C GLU A 241 2.69 0.55 -23.74
N GLN A 242 1.68 1.19 -23.17
CA GLN A 242 1.47 2.65 -23.25
C GLN A 242 2.08 3.41 -22.07
N GLY A 243 2.68 2.71 -21.12
CA GLY A 243 3.32 3.31 -19.95
C GLY A 243 2.91 2.64 -18.63
N THR A 244 3.39 3.22 -17.55
CA THR A 244 3.19 2.70 -16.21
C THR A 244 2.08 3.46 -15.50
N TYR A 245 1.14 2.70 -14.93
CA TYR A 245 0.10 3.21 -14.06
C TYR A 245 0.47 2.95 -12.59
N ARG A 246 0.43 3.99 -11.79
CA ARG A 246 0.45 3.89 -10.33
C ARG A 246 -0.98 3.72 -9.84
N ILE A 247 -1.30 2.54 -9.32
CA ILE A 247 -2.59 2.26 -8.69
C ILE A 247 -2.42 2.53 -7.21
N THR A 248 -3.20 3.44 -6.63
CA THR A 248 -2.90 3.92 -5.27
C THR A 248 -4.14 4.27 -4.45
N HIS A 249 -3.99 4.16 -3.13
CA HIS A 249 -4.94 4.69 -2.15
C HIS A 249 -4.26 5.83 -1.35
N PRO A 250 -4.32 7.08 -1.86
CA PRO A 250 -3.58 8.18 -1.25
C PRO A 250 -4.26 8.66 0.04
N LYS A 251 -3.51 9.36 0.89
CA LYS A 251 -4.08 9.99 2.11
C LYS A 251 -5.03 11.16 1.82
N SER A 252 -4.93 11.76 0.64
CA SER A 252 -5.72 12.94 0.26
C SER A 252 -6.86 12.57 -0.67
N ALA A 253 -8.07 12.98 -0.31
CA ALA A 253 -9.29 12.88 -1.12
C ALA A 253 -9.61 14.15 -1.93
N ALA A 254 -8.67 15.11 -2.02
CA ALA A 254 -8.86 16.36 -2.73
C ALA A 254 -9.01 16.15 -4.25
N ASN A 255 -9.78 17.03 -4.90
CA ASN A 255 -10.09 16.91 -6.34
C ASN A 255 -8.85 16.89 -7.25
N GLY A 256 -7.78 17.57 -6.88
CA GLY A 256 -6.54 17.64 -7.68
C GLY A 256 -5.51 16.57 -7.38
N THR A 257 -5.78 15.64 -6.45
CA THR A 257 -4.78 14.70 -5.95
C THR A 257 -4.20 13.83 -7.06
N ALA A 258 -5.02 13.23 -7.93
CA ALA A 258 -4.54 12.41 -9.03
C ALA A 258 -3.59 13.17 -9.96
N ARG A 259 -3.92 14.41 -10.35
CA ARG A 259 -3.06 15.27 -11.19
C ARG A 259 -1.72 15.60 -10.50
N THR A 260 -1.77 15.90 -9.22
CA THR A 260 -0.57 16.19 -8.42
C THR A 260 0.36 14.97 -8.40
N LEU A 261 -0.20 13.78 -8.15
CA LEU A 261 0.58 12.53 -8.14
C LEU A 261 1.17 12.20 -9.53
N CYS A 262 0.44 12.41 -10.62
CA CYS A 262 0.96 12.26 -11.98
C CYS A 262 2.19 13.14 -12.20
N SER A 263 2.11 14.43 -11.86
CA SER A 263 3.21 15.38 -12.00
C SER A 263 4.39 15.05 -11.07
N GLN A 264 4.13 14.50 -9.90
CA GLN A 264 5.16 14.13 -8.93
C GLN A 264 5.94 12.89 -9.35
N TYR A 265 5.26 11.88 -9.89
CA TYR A 265 5.85 10.58 -10.20
C TYR A 265 6.15 10.37 -11.70
N PHE A 266 5.70 11.28 -12.58
CA PHE A 266 5.84 11.15 -14.03
C PHE A 266 5.26 9.83 -14.56
N GLN A 267 4.04 9.47 -14.09
CA GLN A 267 3.34 8.23 -14.39
C GLN A 267 1.85 8.50 -14.51
N HIS A 268 1.13 7.59 -15.19
CA HIS A 268 -0.32 7.54 -15.09
C HIS A 268 -0.72 7.20 -13.64
N VAL A 269 -1.82 7.75 -13.16
CA VAL A 269 -2.34 7.49 -11.80
C VAL A 269 -3.80 7.09 -11.87
N ILE A 270 -4.13 5.99 -11.21
CA ILE A 270 -5.50 5.58 -10.90
C ILE A 270 -5.59 5.48 -9.38
N MET A 271 -6.52 6.23 -8.78
CA MET A 271 -6.66 6.28 -7.33
C MET A 271 -8.09 6.00 -6.85
N GLY A 272 -8.20 5.32 -5.70
CA GLY A 272 -9.40 5.25 -4.87
C GLY A 272 -9.47 6.38 -3.83
N HIS A 273 -10.10 6.12 -2.69
CA HIS A 273 -10.20 6.97 -1.48
C HIS A 273 -11.18 8.15 -1.58
N SER A 274 -11.28 8.79 -2.71
CA SER A 274 -12.08 10.03 -2.82
C SER A 274 -13.57 9.79 -3.07
N HIS A 275 -13.97 8.58 -3.42
CA HIS A 275 -15.30 8.20 -3.91
C HIS A 275 -15.76 8.99 -5.15
N LYS A 276 -14.92 9.86 -5.69
CA LYS A 276 -15.22 10.69 -6.85
C LYS A 276 -14.74 10.02 -8.12
N MET A 277 -15.50 10.21 -9.19
CA MET A 277 -15.10 9.78 -10.50
C MET A 277 -14.60 10.98 -11.32
N PHE A 278 -13.39 10.90 -11.81
CA PHE A 278 -12.76 11.99 -12.53
C PHE A 278 -11.68 11.45 -13.50
N PHE A 279 -11.64 12.02 -14.69
CA PHE A 279 -10.61 11.72 -15.68
C PHE A 279 -10.04 13.04 -16.22
N ASP A 280 -8.74 13.17 -16.16
CA ASP A 280 -8.02 14.31 -16.69
C ASP A 280 -6.59 13.90 -17.08
N PHE A 281 -5.83 14.87 -17.53
CA PHE A 281 -4.40 14.75 -17.75
C PHE A 281 -3.63 15.56 -16.70
N ASP A 282 -2.38 15.19 -16.50
CA ASP A 282 -1.45 16.07 -15.80
C ASP A 282 -1.21 17.37 -16.60
N PRO A 283 -0.62 18.41 -16.01
CA PRO A 283 -0.38 19.68 -16.71
C PRO A 283 0.49 19.57 -17.98
N SER A 284 1.28 18.49 -18.13
CA SER A 284 2.06 18.24 -19.34
C SER A 284 1.24 17.59 -20.47
N GLY A 285 0.04 17.12 -20.18
CA GLY A 285 -0.81 16.40 -21.12
C GLY A 285 -0.34 14.97 -21.44
N LYS A 286 0.62 14.43 -20.68
CA LYS A 286 1.24 13.12 -20.96
C LYS A 286 0.64 11.98 -20.15
N TYR A 287 0.22 12.26 -18.91
CA TYR A 287 -0.17 11.23 -17.97
C TYR A 287 -1.64 11.33 -17.60
N TYR A 288 -2.32 10.20 -17.62
CA TYR A 288 -3.72 10.08 -17.18
C TYR A 288 -3.83 10.25 -15.68
N ALA A 289 -4.70 11.15 -15.23
CA ALA A 289 -5.01 11.43 -13.84
C ALA A 289 -6.45 10.99 -13.55
N ILE A 290 -6.61 9.83 -12.90
CA ILE A 290 -7.89 9.16 -12.75
C ILE A 290 -8.23 9.00 -11.27
N GLN A 291 -9.41 9.49 -10.88
CA GLN A 291 -10.11 9.10 -9.66
C GLN A 291 -11.18 8.09 -10.07
N ALA A 292 -11.09 6.89 -9.53
CA ALA A 292 -11.81 5.75 -10.09
C ALA A 292 -13.28 5.62 -9.62
N GLY A 293 -13.74 6.52 -8.74
CA GLY A 293 -15.04 6.37 -8.08
C GLY A 293 -14.93 5.46 -6.87
N HIS A 294 -16.00 4.70 -6.61
CA HIS A 294 -16.08 3.70 -5.54
C HIS A 294 -16.98 2.53 -5.97
N CYS A 295 -16.89 1.42 -5.27
CA CYS A 295 -17.75 0.25 -5.47
C CYS A 295 -18.60 -0.08 -4.23
N VAL A 296 -18.72 0.83 -3.28
CA VAL A 296 -19.51 0.66 -2.06
C VAL A 296 -20.96 1.13 -2.24
N ASP A 297 -21.88 0.52 -1.52
CA ASP A 297 -23.25 1.00 -1.33
C ASP A 297 -23.27 1.97 -0.13
N GLU A 298 -23.12 3.28 -0.40
CA GLU A 298 -23.04 4.31 0.64
C GLU A 298 -24.27 4.39 1.53
N ASP A 299 -25.42 3.89 1.09
CA ASP A 299 -26.65 3.85 1.89
C ASP A 299 -26.57 2.83 3.04
N ARG A 300 -25.59 1.92 2.99
CA ARG A 300 -25.31 0.93 4.04
C ARG A 300 -24.25 1.38 5.04
N LEU A 301 -23.57 2.51 4.78
CA LEU A 301 -22.47 2.97 5.61
C LEU A 301 -22.96 3.87 6.74
N ALA A 302 -22.70 3.45 7.98
CA ALA A 302 -23.11 4.18 9.17
C ALA A 302 -22.56 5.63 9.19
N TYR A 303 -21.31 5.82 8.82
CA TYR A 303 -20.69 7.16 8.79
C TYR A 303 -21.29 8.07 7.71
N CYS A 304 -21.74 7.52 6.59
CA CYS A 304 -22.42 8.29 5.55
C CYS A 304 -23.79 8.80 6.05
N ALA A 305 -24.55 7.93 6.69
CA ALA A 305 -25.86 8.28 7.25
C ALA A 305 -25.76 9.27 8.42
N GLN A 306 -24.81 9.03 9.35
CA GLN A 306 -24.68 9.85 10.56
C GLN A 306 -24.09 11.25 10.32
N ARG A 307 -23.25 11.40 9.31
CA ARG A 307 -22.55 12.67 9.02
C ARG A 307 -23.05 13.40 7.79
N ASP A 308 -24.09 12.90 7.15
CA ASP A 308 -24.47 13.39 5.82
C ASP A 308 -23.27 13.46 4.88
N ALA A 309 -22.47 12.38 4.90
CA ALA A 309 -21.22 12.32 4.16
C ALA A 309 -21.41 11.89 2.71
N LYS A 310 -22.60 11.34 2.36
CA LYS A 310 -22.96 11.05 0.97
C LYS A 310 -23.02 12.34 0.17
N ARG A 311 -22.35 12.37 -0.96
CA ARG A 311 -22.24 13.58 -1.78
C ARG A 311 -22.60 13.28 -3.23
N ASP A 312 -23.25 14.22 -3.90
CA ASP A 312 -23.56 14.11 -5.34
C ASP A 312 -22.33 13.92 -6.22
N SER A 313 -21.14 14.30 -5.72
CA SER A 313 -19.87 14.07 -6.40
C SER A 313 -19.33 12.65 -6.27
N HIS A 314 -19.86 11.85 -5.34
CA HIS A 314 -19.50 10.43 -5.23
C HIS A 314 -20.19 9.65 -6.34
N LYS A 315 -19.47 8.75 -6.98
CA LYS A 315 -19.97 7.97 -8.12
C LYS A 315 -19.50 6.53 -8.05
N LEU A 316 -20.43 5.62 -8.29
CA LEU A 316 -20.07 4.23 -8.57
C LEU A 316 -19.13 4.21 -9.78
N GLY A 317 -17.97 3.56 -9.60
CA GLY A 317 -16.93 3.56 -10.60
C GLY A 317 -15.91 2.46 -10.45
N ALA A 318 -15.35 2.05 -11.57
CA ALA A 318 -14.21 1.16 -11.68
C ALA A 318 -13.42 1.52 -12.95
N VAL A 319 -12.25 0.96 -13.13
CA VAL A 319 -11.44 1.20 -14.33
C VAL A 319 -10.94 -0.13 -14.88
N ILE A 320 -11.09 -0.36 -16.19
CA ILE A 320 -10.34 -1.41 -16.88
C ILE A 320 -9.22 -0.74 -17.67
N VAL A 321 -8.00 -1.17 -17.45
CA VAL A 321 -6.88 -0.87 -18.36
C VAL A 321 -6.78 -2.02 -19.34
N ARG A 322 -6.94 -1.75 -20.64
CA ARG A 322 -6.89 -2.75 -21.71
C ARG A 322 -6.06 -2.22 -22.89
N GLY A 323 -5.09 -2.99 -23.33
CA GLY A 323 -4.14 -2.55 -24.35
C GLY A 323 -3.38 -1.27 -23.96
N GLY A 324 -3.23 -1.04 -22.66
CA GLY A 324 -2.59 0.15 -22.09
C GLY A 324 -3.49 1.40 -22.00
N TYR A 325 -4.76 1.33 -22.40
CA TYR A 325 -5.70 2.45 -22.32
C TYR A 325 -6.71 2.25 -21.19
N PRO A 326 -7.05 3.32 -20.41
CA PRO A 326 -7.99 3.24 -19.32
C PRO A 326 -9.45 3.43 -19.82
N TYR A 327 -10.32 2.53 -19.44
CA TYR A 327 -11.76 2.62 -19.66
C TYR A 327 -12.46 2.84 -18.33
N LEU A 328 -13.08 4.01 -18.17
CA LEU A 328 -13.83 4.34 -16.96
C LEU A 328 -15.22 3.73 -17.03
N LEU A 329 -15.56 2.94 -16.03
CA LEU A 329 -16.84 2.25 -15.92
C LEU A 329 -17.68 2.93 -14.84
N HIS A 330 -18.92 3.25 -15.17
CA HIS A 330 -19.89 3.82 -14.22
C HIS A 330 -21.31 3.31 -14.54
N GLU A 331 -22.25 3.56 -13.66
CA GLU A 331 -23.60 3.02 -13.76
C GLU A 331 -24.37 3.40 -15.05
N LEU A 332 -24.05 4.54 -15.65
CA LEU A 332 -24.77 5.09 -16.81
C LEU A 332 -24.19 4.71 -18.17
N ILE A 333 -23.16 3.84 -18.22
CA ILE A 333 -22.61 3.39 -19.51
C ILE A 333 -23.55 2.37 -20.18
N ASP A 334 -23.47 2.28 -21.47
CA ASP A 334 -24.11 1.22 -22.25
C ASP A 334 -23.27 -0.08 -22.14
N TRP A 335 -23.56 -0.89 -21.14
CA TRP A 335 -22.85 -2.13 -20.85
C TRP A 335 -22.87 -3.13 -22.01
N GLU A 336 -24.00 -3.23 -22.73
CA GLU A 336 -24.12 -4.14 -23.86
C GLU A 336 -23.27 -3.68 -25.07
N ARG A 337 -23.15 -2.38 -25.24
CA ARG A 337 -22.22 -1.82 -26.24
C ARG A 337 -20.76 -2.03 -25.84
N MET A 338 -20.43 -1.82 -24.57
CA MET A 338 -19.07 -2.04 -24.07
C MET A 338 -18.60 -3.47 -24.25
N LYS A 339 -19.45 -4.47 -24.02
CA LYS A 339 -19.10 -5.88 -24.23
C LYS A 339 -18.71 -6.22 -25.68
N LYS A 340 -19.11 -5.40 -26.65
CA LYS A 340 -18.83 -5.62 -28.08
C LYS A 340 -17.54 -4.95 -28.56
N LEU A 341 -16.89 -4.13 -27.74
CA LEU A 341 -15.58 -3.53 -28.00
C LEU A 341 -14.46 -4.50 -27.67
#